data_3d3d51a5c35088a66586a99f156556a5
#
_entry.id   3d3d51a5c35088a66586a99f156556a5
#
_cell.length_a   1.000
_cell.length_b   1.000
_cell.length_c   1.000
_cell.angle_alpha   90.00
_cell.angle_beta   90.00
_cell.angle_gamma   90.00
#
_symmetry.space_group_name_H-M   'P 1'
#
loop_
_entity.id
_entity.type
_entity.pdbx_description
1 polymer ?
#
loop_
_entity_poly.entity_id
_entity_poly.type
_entity_poly.pdbx_seq_one_letter_code
_entity_poly.pdbx_strand_id
1 'polypeptide(L)'
;MVKKHGNGLSKFQNKITKGFINFFMTLSKNKNPFETIVGFAILFIAIYFLIWGILSAKTNNISGYNLYTNFSSIGGLSRGADVSVNGVKVGSVIETKLNPIDYTVDVMMSIDSKYKFPKNTTAQISTYGIIGAKYIKLEIGSSKELIEPNGKLQSKPFKTLEEIISDIIFKTSK
;
A
#
# COMPACT_ATOMS: atom_id res chain seq x y z
N MET A 1 -35.40 -33.60 -13.84
CA MET A 1 -36.05 -32.28 -13.78
C MET A 1 -34.98 -31.27 -13.42
N VAL A 2 -34.30 -30.71 -14.42
CA VAL A 2 -33.14 -29.79 -14.24
C VAL A 2 -33.62 -28.38 -14.54
N LYS A 3 -33.64 -27.53 -13.52
CA LYS A 3 -34.16 -26.16 -13.56
C LYS A 3 -33.06 -25.18 -14.09
N LYS A 4 -33.37 -24.61 -15.23
CA LYS A 4 -32.59 -23.64 -16.03
C LYS A 4 -32.45 -22.32 -15.27
N HIS A 5 -31.27 -22.05 -14.69
CA HIS A 5 -30.91 -20.77 -14.10
C HIS A 5 -29.79 -20.12 -14.95
N GLY A 6 -30.17 -19.45 -16.03
CA GLY A 6 -29.19 -18.84 -16.93
C GLY A 6 -29.59 -17.53 -17.63
N ASN A 7 -30.76 -16.94 -17.30
CA ASN A 7 -31.30 -15.83 -18.11
C ASN A 7 -31.22 -14.43 -17.49
N GLY A 8 -30.69 -14.25 -16.28
CA GLY A 8 -30.63 -12.95 -15.63
C GLY A 8 -29.41 -12.12 -16.06
N LEU A 9 -28.25 -12.75 -16.10
CA LEU A 9 -26.96 -12.08 -16.39
C LEU A 9 -26.85 -11.63 -17.85
N SER A 10 -27.34 -12.43 -18.80
CA SER A 10 -27.31 -12.07 -20.23
C SER A 10 -28.23 -10.89 -20.57
N LYS A 11 -29.37 -10.77 -19.90
CA LYS A 11 -30.27 -9.61 -20.04
C LYS A 11 -29.70 -8.34 -19.43
N PHE A 12 -28.96 -8.45 -18.34
CA PHE A 12 -28.31 -7.31 -17.67
C PHE A 12 -27.12 -6.78 -18.49
N GLN A 13 -26.29 -7.67 -19.03
CA GLN A 13 -25.19 -7.33 -19.92
C GLN A 13 -25.71 -6.65 -21.20
N ASN A 14 -26.77 -7.18 -21.79
CA ASN A 14 -27.36 -6.64 -23.02
C ASN A 14 -28.03 -5.25 -22.81
N LYS A 15 -28.54 -4.99 -21.61
CA LYS A 15 -29.13 -3.67 -21.25
C LYS A 15 -28.05 -2.60 -21.07
N ILE A 16 -26.92 -2.94 -20.45
CA ILE A 16 -25.78 -2.01 -20.26
C ILE A 16 -25.14 -1.71 -21.63
N THR A 17 -24.91 -2.72 -22.45
CA THR A 17 -24.31 -2.56 -23.77
C THR A 17 -25.19 -1.72 -24.70
N LYS A 18 -26.51 -1.95 -24.71
CA LYS A 18 -27.44 -1.12 -25.48
C LYS A 18 -27.55 0.31 -24.95
N GLY A 19 -27.49 0.52 -23.62
CA GLY A 19 -27.46 1.85 -23.02
C GLY A 19 -26.21 2.61 -23.45
N PHE A 20 -25.06 1.96 -23.46
CA PHE A 20 -23.77 2.56 -23.86
C PHE A 20 -23.75 2.88 -25.37
N ILE A 21 -24.23 1.96 -26.20
CA ILE A 21 -24.32 2.16 -27.65
C ILE A 21 -25.31 3.31 -27.98
N ASN A 22 -26.48 3.36 -27.34
CA ASN A 22 -27.45 4.43 -27.54
C ASN A 22 -26.92 5.79 -27.06
N PHE A 23 -26.19 5.83 -25.94
CA PHE A 23 -25.52 7.06 -25.47
C PHE A 23 -24.49 7.55 -26.50
N PHE A 24 -23.68 6.65 -27.06
CA PHE A 24 -22.73 6.97 -28.12
C PHE A 24 -23.41 7.39 -29.44
N MET A 25 -24.53 6.76 -29.83
CA MET A 25 -25.27 7.15 -31.01
C MET A 25 -25.98 8.51 -30.84
N THR A 26 -26.39 8.88 -29.62
CA THR A 26 -27.03 10.18 -29.34
C THR A 26 -26.00 11.31 -29.45
N LEU A 27 -24.73 11.06 -29.12
CA LEU A 27 -23.62 12.01 -29.32
C LEU A 27 -23.34 12.27 -30.81
N SER A 28 -23.67 11.31 -31.68
CA SER A 28 -23.42 11.41 -33.13
C SER A 28 -24.48 12.18 -33.93
N LYS A 29 -25.53 12.69 -33.28
CA LYS A 29 -26.62 13.36 -33.99
C LYS A 29 -26.43 14.85 -34.26
N ASN A 30 -25.29 15.42 -33.84
CA ASN A 30 -24.94 16.79 -34.13
C ASN A 30 -24.18 16.89 -35.46
N LYS A 31 -24.65 17.72 -36.39
CA LYS A 31 -24.20 17.81 -37.79
C LYS A 31 -22.81 18.45 -37.97
N ASN A 32 -22.07 18.71 -36.92
CA ASN A 32 -20.73 19.31 -37.00
C ASN A 32 -19.64 18.27 -36.69
N PRO A 33 -18.99 17.70 -37.73
CA PRO A 33 -17.92 16.73 -37.54
C PRO A 33 -16.77 17.30 -36.71
N PHE A 34 -16.62 18.61 -36.68
CA PHE A 34 -15.59 19.31 -35.92
C PHE A 34 -15.74 19.12 -34.39
N GLU A 35 -16.97 19.21 -33.85
CA GLU A 35 -17.20 18.99 -32.42
C GLU A 35 -16.88 17.56 -31.98
N THR A 36 -17.21 16.59 -32.83
CA THR A 36 -16.89 15.17 -32.58
C THR A 36 -15.38 14.93 -32.56
N ILE A 37 -14.65 15.51 -33.50
CA ILE A 37 -13.19 15.40 -33.57
C ILE A 37 -12.53 16.03 -32.34
N VAL A 38 -12.97 17.20 -31.94
CA VAL A 38 -12.48 17.89 -30.73
C VAL A 38 -12.77 17.07 -29.47
N GLY A 39 -13.97 16.48 -29.35
CA GLY A 39 -14.30 15.60 -28.22
C GLY A 39 -13.39 14.36 -28.14
N PHE A 40 -13.10 13.71 -29.25
CA PHE A 40 -12.15 12.61 -29.29
C PHE A 40 -10.71 13.04 -28.95
N ALA A 41 -10.27 14.20 -29.44
CA ALA A 41 -8.94 14.72 -29.14
C ALA A 41 -8.75 14.98 -27.63
N ILE A 42 -9.75 15.59 -26.97
CA ILE A 42 -9.74 15.83 -25.54
C ILE A 42 -9.69 14.49 -24.75
N LEU A 43 -10.49 13.51 -25.19
CA LEU A 43 -10.54 12.19 -24.56
C LEU A 43 -9.20 11.45 -24.68
N PHE A 44 -8.56 11.50 -25.85
CA PHE A 44 -7.21 10.92 -26.03
C PHE A 44 -6.16 11.60 -25.15
N ILE A 45 -6.21 12.92 -25.03
CA ILE A 45 -5.31 13.69 -24.16
C ILE A 45 -5.54 13.29 -22.70
N ALA A 46 -6.80 13.19 -22.26
CA ALA A 46 -7.12 12.79 -20.89
C ALA A 46 -6.62 11.36 -20.55
N ILE A 47 -6.83 10.41 -21.47
CA ILE A 47 -6.32 9.03 -21.34
C ILE A 47 -4.79 9.02 -21.30
N TYR A 48 -4.12 9.79 -22.16
CA TYR A 48 -2.68 9.92 -22.18
C TYR A 48 -2.14 10.41 -20.83
N PHE A 49 -2.70 11.48 -20.28
CA PHE A 49 -2.32 12.01 -18.96
C PHE A 49 -2.62 11.03 -17.82
N LEU A 50 -3.73 10.29 -17.90
CA LEU A 50 -4.07 9.28 -16.92
C LEU A 50 -3.05 8.15 -16.90
N ILE A 51 -2.72 7.61 -18.09
CA ILE A 51 -1.69 6.56 -18.23
C ILE A 51 -0.33 7.08 -17.76
N TRP A 52 0.04 8.29 -18.18
CA TRP A 52 1.31 8.91 -17.78
C TRP A 52 1.38 9.14 -16.27
N GLY A 53 0.28 9.59 -15.64
CA GLY A 53 0.18 9.74 -14.18
C GLY A 53 0.35 8.41 -13.44
N ILE A 54 -0.31 7.34 -13.91
CA ILE A 54 -0.17 6.00 -13.33
C ILE A 54 1.26 5.46 -13.47
N LEU A 55 1.89 5.65 -14.63
CA LEU A 55 3.27 5.21 -14.87
C LEU A 55 4.28 6.03 -14.07
N SER A 56 4.03 7.33 -13.88
CA SER A 56 4.87 8.22 -13.08
C SER A 56 4.71 7.98 -11.57
N ALA A 57 3.54 7.51 -11.12
CA ALA A 57 3.28 7.08 -9.76
C ALA A 57 3.98 5.76 -9.39
N LYS A 58 4.61 5.08 -10.37
CA LYS A 58 5.47 3.93 -10.10
C LYS A 58 6.63 4.39 -9.24
N THR A 59 6.45 4.20 -7.98
CA THR A 59 7.38 4.14 -6.85
C THR A 59 8.83 4.41 -7.26
N ASN A 60 9.40 5.48 -6.72
CA ASN A 60 10.85 5.61 -6.66
C ASN A 60 11.41 4.30 -6.13
N ASN A 61 11.92 3.45 -7.02
CA ASN A 61 12.81 2.38 -6.63
C ASN A 61 14.01 3.08 -6.01
N ILE A 62 13.96 3.28 -4.69
CA ILE A 62 15.10 3.71 -3.94
C ILE A 62 16.16 2.66 -4.24
N SER A 63 17.21 3.06 -4.95
CA SER A 63 18.38 2.21 -5.15
C SER A 63 18.93 1.89 -3.76
N GLY A 64 18.57 0.76 -3.24
CA GLY A 64 18.78 0.41 -1.86
C GLY A 64 18.94 -1.09 -1.67
N TYR A 65 18.95 -1.52 -0.43
CA TYR A 65 19.02 -2.91 -0.04
C TYR A 65 17.78 -3.30 0.75
N ASN A 66 17.44 -4.58 0.69
CA ASN A 66 16.27 -5.09 1.38
C ASN A 66 16.63 -5.50 2.81
N LEU A 67 15.72 -5.23 3.74
CA LEU A 67 15.73 -5.77 5.09
C LEU A 67 14.40 -6.47 5.37
N TYR A 68 14.46 -7.46 6.23
CA TYR A 68 13.32 -8.26 6.63
C TYR A 68 13.04 -8.08 8.11
N THR A 69 11.80 -8.16 8.48
CA THR A 69 11.37 -8.24 9.89
C THR A 69 10.10 -9.06 9.98
N ASN A 70 9.85 -9.64 11.14
CA ASN A 70 8.66 -10.44 11.37
C ASN A 70 7.88 -9.83 12.54
N PHE A 71 6.58 -9.65 12.37
CA PHE A 71 5.68 -9.11 13.40
C PHE A 71 4.56 -10.11 13.70
N SER A 72 4.14 -10.19 14.94
CA SER A 72 2.94 -10.95 15.33
C SER A 72 1.65 -10.33 14.79
N SER A 73 1.63 -9.00 14.62
CA SER A 73 0.52 -8.26 14.00
C SER A 73 1.04 -6.99 13.37
N ILE A 74 0.47 -6.58 12.23
CA ILE A 74 0.87 -5.36 11.52
C ILE A 74 -0.14 -4.22 11.63
N GLY A 75 -1.32 -4.46 12.23
CA GLY A 75 -2.32 -3.43 12.55
C GLY A 75 -2.72 -2.52 11.39
N GLY A 76 -2.72 -3.04 10.14
CA GLY A 76 -3.05 -2.26 8.95
C GLY A 76 -1.86 -1.58 8.25
N LEU A 77 -0.62 -1.97 8.57
CA LEU A 77 0.55 -1.57 7.77
C LEU A 77 0.40 -2.08 6.34
N SER A 78 0.52 -1.21 5.37
CA SER A 78 0.34 -1.54 3.96
C SER A 78 1.65 -1.43 3.17
N ARG A 79 1.65 -2.04 1.99
CA ARG A 79 2.72 -1.82 1.01
C ARG A 79 2.84 -0.33 0.67
N GLY A 80 4.06 0.16 0.54
CA GLY A 80 4.35 1.58 0.32
C GLY A 80 4.42 2.42 1.60
N ALA A 81 4.11 1.83 2.77
CA ALA A 81 4.27 2.52 4.05
C ALA A 81 5.71 2.96 4.27
N ASP A 82 5.89 4.09 4.94
CA ASP A 82 7.22 4.65 5.18
C ASP A 82 8.01 3.82 6.18
N VAL A 83 9.32 3.77 5.98
CA VAL A 83 10.29 3.33 6.98
C VAL A 83 11.08 4.56 7.42
N SER A 84 11.09 4.85 8.71
CA SER A 84 11.70 6.08 9.24
C SER A 84 12.60 5.83 10.43
N VAL A 85 13.61 6.68 10.55
CA VAL A 85 14.51 6.80 11.72
C VAL A 85 14.37 8.21 12.25
N ASN A 86 14.01 8.34 13.52
CA ASN A 86 13.86 9.66 14.17
C ASN A 86 12.99 10.65 13.37
N GLY A 87 11.95 10.15 12.69
CA GLY A 87 11.05 10.96 11.87
C GLY A 87 11.52 11.23 10.44
N VAL A 88 12.71 10.80 10.06
CA VAL A 88 13.24 10.95 8.69
C VAL A 88 12.97 9.66 7.91
N LYS A 89 12.36 9.77 6.73
CA LYS A 89 12.13 8.65 5.84
C LYS A 89 13.47 8.13 5.29
N VAL A 90 13.72 6.84 5.51
CA VAL A 90 14.93 6.13 5.06
C VAL A 90 14.62 5.00 4.08
N GLY A 91 13.35 4.68 3.91
CA GLY A 91 12.92 3.58 3.06
C GLY A 91 11.41 3.45 2.96
N SER A 92 10.96 2.33 2.41
CA SER A 92 9.54 1.98 2.30
C SER A 92 9.30 0.48 2.37
N VAL A 93 8.11 0.09 2.79
CA VAL A 93 7.66 -1.30 2.80
C VAL A 93 7.38 -1.76 1.36
N ILE A 94 8.01 -2.87 0.95
CA ILE A 94 7.83 -3.45 -0.38
C ILE A 94 6.72 -4.50 -0.35
N GLU A 95 6.74 -5.37 0.66
CA GLU A 95 5.85 -6.51 0.73
C GLU A 95 5.52 -6.87 2.18
N THR A 96 4.31 -7.36 2.39
CA THR A 96 3.85 -7.95 3.64
C THR A 96 3.25 -9.31 3.32
N LYS A 97 3.74 -10.37 3.97
CA LYS A 97 3.31 -11.75 3.72
C LYS A 97 2.98 -12.46 5.02
N LEU A 98 1.77 -13.01 5.12
CA LEU A 98 1.39 -13.83 6.26
C LEU A 98 2.06 -15.21 6.15
N ASN A 99 2.73 -15.64 7.22
CA ASN A 99 3.27 -16.96 7.35
C ASN A 99 2.12 -17.92 7.79
N PRO A 100 1.79 -18.95 6.99
CA PRO A 100 0.67 -19.83 7.29
C PRO A 100 0.93 -20.83 8.43
N ILE A 101 2.17 -20.94 8.90
CA ILE A 101 2.56 -21.91 9.94
C ILE A 101 2.36 -21.32 11.32
N ASP A 102 2.85 -20.10 11.55
CA ASP A 102 2.86 -19.44 12.86
C ASP A 102 1.97 -18.19 12.89
N TYR A 103 1.31 -17.85 11.76
CA TYR A 103 0.43 -16.69 11.58
C TYR A 103 1.11 -15.35 11.88
N THR A 104 2.43 -15.30 11.84
CA THR A 104 3.19 -14.05 11.88
C THR A 104 3.24 -13.40 10.50
N VAL A 105 3.58 -12.12 10.45
CA VAL A 105 3.68 -11.39 9.19
C VAL A 105 5.12 -11.03 8.90
N ASP A 106 5.66 -11.59 7.83
CA ASP A 106 6.94 -11.21 7.29
C ASP A 106 6.79 -9.92 6.49
N VAL A 107 7.59 -8.94 6.84
CA VAL A 107 7.62 -7.63 6.19
C VAL A 107 8.97 -7.41 5.54
N MET A 108 8.95 -7.17 4.23
CA MET A 108 10.13 -6.79 3.45
C MET A 108 10.10 -5.28 3.21
N MET A 109 11.21 -4.62 3.50
CA MET A 109 11.37 -3.18 3.30
C MET A 109 12.61 -2.89 2.46
N SER A 110 12.55 -1.86 1.61
CA SER A 110 13.69 -1.30 0.90
C SER A 110 14.22 -0.11 1.65
N ILE A 111 15.53 -0.12 1.90
CA ILE A 111 16.25 0.96 2.58
C ILE A 111 17.20 1.62 1.59
N ASP A 112 17.25 2.94 1.61
CA ASP A 112 18.17 3.72 0.78
C ASP A 112 19.62 3.34 1.12
N SER A 113 20.43 3.04 0.08
CA SER A 113 21.83 2.58 0.20
C SER A 113 22.75 3.53 0.96
N LYS A 114 22.37 4.80 1.09
CA LYS A 114 23.13 5.80 1.89
C LYS A 114 23.07 5.53 3.39
N TYR A 115 22.07 4.77 3.88
CA TYR A 115 21.93 4.46 5.29
C TYR A 115 22.38 3.03 5.56
N LYS A 116 23.23 2.85 6.55
CA LYS A 116 23.66 1.54 7.04
C LYS A 116 23.32 1.44 8.52
N PHE A 117 22.70 0.35 8.92
CA PHE A 117 22.21 0.17 10.28
C PHE A 117 23.02 -0.85 11.06
N PRO A 118 23.19 -0.64 12.37
CA PRO A 118 23.74 -1.65 13.28
C PRO A 118 22.88 -2.93 13.29
N LYS A 119 23.50 -4.07 13.48
CA LYS A 119 22.86 -5.39 13.48
C LYS A 119 21.75 -5.54 14.53
N ASN A 120 21.89 -4.84 15.66
CA ASN A 120 20.90 -4.81 16.74
C ASN A 120 19.88 -3.69 16.64
N THR A 121 19.70 -3.10 15.44
CA THR A 121 18.60 -2.18 15.15
C THR A 121 17.27 -2.92 15.22
N THR A 122 16.26 -2.29 15.85
CA THR A 122 14.93 -2.89 16.00
C THR A 122 13.90 -2.15 15.15
N ALA A 123 12.93 -2.89 14.64
CA ALA A 123 11.81 -2.36 13.88
C ALA A 123 10.55 -2.40 14.73
N GLN A 124 9.79 -1.31 14.74
CA GLN A 124 8.51 -1.18 15.42
C GLN A 124 7.49 -0.56 14.49
N ILE A 125 6.25 -1.04 14.52
CA ILE A 125 5.16 -0.38 13.82
C ILE A 125 4.65 0.77 14.68
N SER A 126 4.43 1.92 14.05
CA SER A 126 3.93 3.13 14.70
C SER A 126 2.86 3.79 13.83
N THR A 127 2.17 4.78 14.37
CA THR A 127 1.11 5.52 13.68
C THR A 127 1.48 7.00 13.63
N TYR A 128 1.25 7.66 12.49
CA TYR A 128 1.38 9.10 12.40
C TYR A 128 0.24 9.78 13.17
N GLY A 129 0.56 10.35 14.33
CA GLY A 129 -0.43 10.91 15.24
C GLY A 129 -1.36 9.84 15.85
N ILE A 130 -2.60 10.21 16.17
CA ILE A 130 -3.56 9.33 16.85
C ILE A 130 -4.32 8.44 15.86
N ILE A 131 -4.65 8.93 14.67
CA ILE A 131 -5.52 8.28 13.66
C ILE A 131 -4.83 8.22 12.29
N GLY A 132 -3.53 8.35 12.21
CA GLY A 132 -2.79 8.41 10.94
C GLY A 132 -2.45 7.06 10.33
N ALA A 133 -1.79 7.12 9.17
CA ALA A 133 -1.26 5.93 8.50
C ALA A 133 -0.20 5.22 9.36
N LYS A 134 -0.11 3.90 9.21
CA LYS A 134 0.93 3.10 9.85
C LYS A 134 2.26 3.23 9.09
N TYR A 135 3.35 3.22 9.83
CA TYR A 135 4.70 3.23 9.29
C TYR A 135 5.63 2.38 10.15
N ILE A 136 6.81 2.06 9.64
CA ILE A 136 7.84 1.35 10.41
C ILE A 136 8.81 2.40 10.97
N LYS A 137 8.94 2.40 12.29
CA LYS A 137 9.97 3.14 13.01
C LYS A 137 11.15 2.21 13.26
N LEU A 138 12.34 2.59 12.81
CA LEU A 138 13.57 1.91 13.17
C LEU A 138 14.22 2.62 14.35
N GLU A 139 14.54 1.85 15.37
CA GLU A 139 15.32 2.30 16.52
C GLU A 139 16.74 1.77 16.38
N ILE A 140 17.68 2.68 16.24
CA ILE A 140 19.07 2.37 15.96
C ILE A 140 19.71 1.73 17.18
N GLY A 141 20.33 0.58 16.97
CA GLY A 141 21.11 -0.10 18.00
C GLY A 141 22.51 0.50 18.16
N SER A 142 23.27 -0.05 19.10
CA SER A 142 24.63 0.39 19.45
C SER A 142 25.72 -0.58 18.98
N SER A 143 25.37 -1.64 18.24
CA SER A 143 26.35 -2.61 17.75
C SER A 143 27.33 -1.96 16.76
N LYS A 144 28.59 -2.37 16.82
CA LYS A 144 29.58 -1.98 15.82
C LYS A 144 29.42 -2.75 14.50
N GLU A 145 28.79 -3.92 14.54
CA GLU A 145 28.50 -4.73 13.36
C GLU A 145 27.30 -4.15 12.63
N LEU A 146 27.42 -3.99 11.31
CA LEU A 146 26.34 -3.54 10.45
C LEU A 146 25.50 -4.75 9.99
N ILE A 147 24.22 -4.48 9.75
CA ILE A 147 23.34 -5.47 9.15
C ILE A 147 23.67 -5.61 7.66
N GLU A 148 23.75 -6.85 7.19
CA GLU A 148 23.98 -7.14 5.78
C GLU A 148 22.71 -6.92 4.94
N PRO A 149 22.83 -6.67 3.63
CA PRO A 149 21.71 -6.73 2.72
C PRO A 149 20.95 -8.06 2.86
N ASN A 150 19.62 -7.99 2.83
CA ASN A 150 18.71 -9.10 3.10
C ASN A 150 18.77 -9.64 4.55
N GLY A 151 19.38 -8.89 5.46
CA GLY A 151 19.41 -9.24 6.87
C GLY A 151 18.06 -9.08 7.55
N LYS A 152 17.88 -9.77 8.69
CA LYS A 152 16.65 -9.73 9.47
C LYS A 152 16.81 -8.82 10.68
N LEU A 153 15.90 -7.86 10.83
CA LEU A 153 15.78 -6.99 12.00
C LEU A 153 14.94 -7.67 13.08
N GLN A 154 15.24 -7.38 14.32
CA GLN A 154 14.37 -7.74 15.43
C GLN A 154 13.15 -6.82 15.45
N SER A 155 11.97 -7.38 15.68
CA SER A 155 10.75 -6.62 15.84
C SER A 155 10.46 -6.33 17.31
N LYS A 156 9.94 -5.14 17.59
CA LYS A 156 9.23 -4.86 18.85
C LYS A 156 7.73 -5.06 18.64
N PRO A 157 7.01 -5.61 19.64
CA PRO A 157 5.57 -5.78 19.52
C PRO A 157 4.88 -4.44 19.31
N PHE A 158 3.89 -4.43 18.43
CA PHE A 158 3.02 -3.29 18.24
C PHE A 158 2.07 -3.21 19.45
N LYS A 159 2.13 -2.12 20.20
CA LYS A 159 1.14 -1.84 21.26
C LYS A 159 0.05 -0.93 20.71
N THR A 160 -1.19 -1.35 20.83
CA THR A 160 -2.34 -0.51 20.52
C THR A 160 -2.55 0.55 21.59
N LEU A 161 -3.32 1.60 21.27
CA LEU A 161 -3.66 2.63 22.28
C LEU A 161 -4.44 2.02 23.44
N GLU A 162 -5.29 1.05 23.16
CA GLU A 162 -6.08 0.32 24.16
C GLU A 162 -5.18 -0.44 25.15
N GLU A 163 -4.13 -1.10 24.66
CA GLU A 163 -3.14 -1.78 25.50
C GLU A 163 -2.35 -0.80 26.37
N ILE A 164 -1.97 0.36 25.82
CA ILE A 164 -1.26 1.40 26.55
C ILE A 164 -2.14 1.97 27.67
N ILE A 165 -3.41 2.26 27.38
CA ILE A 165 -4.37 2.77 28.35
C ILE A 165 -4.62 1.71 29.43
N SER A 166 -4.79 0.46 29.06
CA SER A 166 -4.95 -0.66 30.00
C SER A 166 -3.75 -0.78 30.93
N ASP A 167 -2.52 -0.76 30.38
CA ASP A 167 -1.28 -0.80 31.18
C ASP A 167 -1.19 0.34 32.19
N ILE A 168 -1.66 1.54 31.83
CA ILE A 168 -1.67 2.71 32.73
C ILE A 168 -2.69 2.51 33.86
N ILE A 169 -3.92 2.10 33.53
CA ILE A 169 -5.00 1.91 34.53
C ILE A 169 -4.60 0.83 35.55
N PHE A 170 -4.08 -0.30 35.09
CA PHE A 170 -3.68 -1.39 35.97
C PHE A 170 -2.43 -1.09 36.82
N LYS A 171 -1.51 -0.25 36.34
CA LYS A 171 -0.35 0.19 37.14
C LYS A 171 -0.67 1.22 38.20
N THR A 172 -1.73 2.01 38.02
CA THR A 172 -2.14 3.04 38.95
C THR A 172 -3.03 2.47 40.10
N SER A 173 -3.48 1.22 39.93
CA SER A 173 -4.35 0.53 40.91
C SER A 173 -3.60 -0.36 41.93
N LYS A 174 -2.28 -0.13 42.12
CA LYS A 174 -1.48 -0.85 43.12
C LYS A 174 -0.89 0.09 44.17
#